data_6b6bf5ec63ebc7dbf4db5eab1eeac52c
#
_entry.id   6b6bf5ec63ebc7dbf4db5eab1eeac52c
#
_cell.length_a   1.000
_cell.length_b   1.000
_cell.length_c   1.000
_cell.angle_alpha   90.00
_cell.angle_beta   90.00
_cell.angle_gamma   90.00
#
_symmetry.space_group_name_H-M   'P 1'
#
loop_
_entity.id
_entity.type
_entity.pdbx_description
1 polymer ?
#
loop_
_entity_poly.entity_id
_entity_poly.type
_entity_poly.pdbx_seq_one_letter_code
_entity_poly.pdbx_strand_id
1 'polypeptide(L)'
;MPNKPFSKPKPVSLKAHPEYNERWLQQLIAEDPSLLGLGDEIEVRDVERRQPRAGRLDLLLSDASTNTRYEVEIQLGATDESHIIRTIEYWDLEKNRYPLYDHVAVIVAEDVTSRFLNVISLLNRAVPLIAIQMNAWEVGDSTTITATKVLDLVPAAPDDEDTEPGHTVDRNYWTQQASAANLKTVDNMLALIREATGDDRLALKYNKHYIGLARDGIADNFITMRPRKSQAHVWAEVRVPRSDELKARMEDAGLDVRRYETRWGNYQIAFTAHDLTANRALLIDLIQRASGLKADTPELQSDTPTE
;
A
#
# COMPACT_ATOMS: atom_id res chain seq x y z
N MET A 1 -7.92 16.25 35.09
CA MET A 1 -6.61 16.66 34.57
C MET A 1 -5.84 15.39 34.20
N PRO A 2 -5.24 15.26 33.01
CA PRO A 2 -4.43 14.07 32.67
C PRO A 2 -3.24 13.99 33.65
N ASN A 3 -2.96 12.79 34.15
CA ASN A 3 -1.97 12.54 35.21
C ASN A 3 -0.51 12.52 34.70
N LYS A 4 -0.25 12.86 33.43
CA LYS A 4 1.11 12.92 32.86
C LYS A 4 1.58 14.36 32.76
N PRO A 5 2.76 14.70 33.28
CA PRO A 5 3.31 16.05 33.17
C PRO A 5 3.57 16.39 31.70
N PHE A 6 3.21 17.60 31.29
CA PHE A 6 3.55 18.13 29.98
C PHE A 6 5.03 18.53 29.95
N SER A 7 5.79 18.03 28.99
CA SER A 7 7.14 18.48 28.66
C SER A 7 7.13 19.06 27.23
N LYS A 8 7.64 20.29 27.10
CA LYS A 8 7.75 20.94 25.79
C LYS A 8 8.95 20.33 25.02
N PRO A 9 8.73 19.69 23.86
CA PRO A 9 9.85 19.17 23.08
C PRO A 9 10.72 20.31 22.55
N LYS A 10 12.04 20.08 22.49
CA LYS A 10 13.00 20.98 21.85
C LYS A 10 13.50 20.33 20.56
N PRO A 11 13.51 21.04 19.41
CA PRO A 11 14.03 20.48 18.17
C PRO A 11 15.55 20.25 18.27
N VAL A 12 16.00 19.14 17.71
CA VAL A 12 17.42 18.78 17.57
C VAL A 12 17.72 18.66 16.09
N SER A 13 18.75 19.35 15.60
CA SER A 13 19.23 19.14 14.23
C SER A 13 20.16 17.95 14.18
N LEU A 14 19.76 16.89 13.50
CA LEU A 14 20.59 15.71 13.27
C LEU A 14 21.83 16.08 12.45
N LYS A 15 21.67 16.93 11.45
CA LYS A 15 22.80 17.42 10.63
C LYS A 15 23.88 18.09 11.44
N ALA A 16 23.52 18.84 12.48
CA ALA A 16 24.45 19.57 13.31
C ALA A 16 24.90 18.79 14.56
N HIS A 17 24.29 17.63 14.82
CA HIS A 17 24.58 16.86 16.05
C HIS A 17 25.84 15.99 15.84
N PRO A 18 26.77 15.97 16.82
CA PRO A 18 28.03 15.23 16.67
C PRO A 18 27.89 13.71 16.67
N GLU A 19 26.85 13.19 17.30
CA GLU A 19 26.62 11.75 17.48
C GLU A 19 25.47 11.21 16.63
N TYR A 20 24.37 11.98 16.44
CA TYR A 20 23.18 11.57 15.68
C TYR A 20 23.38 11.88 14.19
N ASN A 21 24.39 11.25 13.58
CA ASN A 21 24.70 11.41 12.16
C ASN A 21 23.84 10.49 11.26
N GLU A 22 24.01 10.59 9.96
CA GLU A 22 23.28 9.82 8.96
C GLU A 22 23.39 8.30 9.19
N ARG A 23 24.59 7.81 9.53
CA ARG A 23 24.81 6.39 9.83
C ARG A 23 24.04 5.94 11.08
N TRP A 24 23.98 6.77 12.11
CA TRP A 24 23.18 6.48 13.29
C TRP A 24 21.70 6.37 12.94
N LEU A 25 21.18 7.32 12.15
CA LEU A 25 19.78 7.31 11.70
C LEU A 25 19.49 6.09 10.82
N GLN A 26 20.38 5.75 9.90
CA GLN A 26 20.28 4.56 9.07
C GLN A 26 20.21 3.28 9.90
N GLN A 27 21.06 3.15 10.93
CA GLN A 27 21.04 2.01 11.85
C GLN A 27 19.74 1.94 12.65
N LEU A 28 19.26 3.07 13.17
CA LEU A 28 18.01 3.14 13.90
C LEU A 28 16.82 2.67 13.05
N ILE A 29 16.75 3.11 11.79
CA ILE A 29 15.71 2.66 10.85
C ILE A 29 15.90 1.17 10.49
N ALA A 30 17.13 0.69 10.36
CA ALA A 30 17.40 -0.70 10.08
C ALA A 30 17.02 -1.63 11.26
N GLU A 31 17.14 -1.15 12.51
CA GLU A 31 16.69 -1.88 13.70
C GLU A 31 15.17 -1.88 13.85
N ASP A 32 14.51 -0.79 13.49
CA ASP A 32 13.05 -0.64 13.51
C ASP A 32 12.51 0.09 12.27
N PRO A 33 12.31 -0.63 11.15
CA PRO A 33 11.77 -0.03 9.92
C PRO A 33 10.36 0.55 10.06
N SER A 34 9.62 0.16 11.11
CA SER A 34 8.28 0.69 11.37
C SER A 34 8.26 2.20 11.61
N LEU A 35 9.41 2.79 12.00
CA LEU A 35 9.61 4.23 12.14
C LEU A 35 9.25 5.03 10.89
N LEU A 36 9.39 4.43 9.70
CA LEU A 36 9.06 5.09 8.43
C LEU A 36 7.56 5.08 8.11
N GLY A 37 6.76 4.27 8.82
CA GLY A 37 5.32 4.16 8.58
C GLY A 37 4.96 3.69 7.16
N LEU A 38 5.81 2.86 6.54
CA LEU A 38 5.61 2.37 5.18
C LEU A 38 4.63 1.18 5.10
N GLY A 39 4.46 0.46 6.20
CA GLY A 39 3.58 -0.70 6.33
C GLY A 39 3.81 -1.41 7.66
N ASP A 40 3.00 -2.45 7.93
CA ASP A 40 3.03 -3.19 9.20
C ASP A 40 4.07 -4.34 9.19
N GLU A 41 4.45 -4.84 7.99
CA GLU A 41 5.34 -6.01 7.82
C GLU A 41 6.58 -5.64 6.97
N ILE A 42 7.23 -4.53 7.32
CA ILE A 42 8.42 -4.07 6.62
C ILE A 42 9.66 -4.78 7.17
N GLU A 43 10.42 -5.40 6.28
CA GLU A 43 11.69 -6.06 6.57
C GLU A 43 12.85 -5.36 5.87
N VAL A 44 14.01 -5.30 6.54
CA VAL A 44 15.26 -4.87 5.92
C VAL A 44 15.82 -5.99 5.05
N ARG A 45 16.04 -5.72 3.77
CA ARG A 45 16.69 -6.65 2.83
C ARG A 45 18.18 -6.42 2.71
N ASP A 46 18.58 -5.14 2.72
CA ASP A 46 19.98 -4.79 2.58
C ASP A 46 20.24 -3.39 3.15
N VAL A 47 21.45 -3.16 3.65
CA VAL A 47 21.95 -1.87 4.15
C VAL A 47 23.21 -1.52 3.35
N GLU A 48 23.36 -0.26 2.95
CA GLU A 48 24.50 0.19 2.13
C GLU A 48 24.67 -0.63 0.83
N ARG A 49 23.53 -0.92 0.18
CA ARG A 49 23.51 -1.78 -1.00
C ARG A 49 24.22 -1.16 -2.18
N ARG A 50 25.30 -1.81 -2.63
CA ARG A 50 26.10 -1.32 -3.75
C ARG A 50 25.30 -1.31 -5.05
N GLN A 51 25.24 -0.14 -5.68
CA GLN A 51 24.67 0.05 -7.00
C GLN A 51 25.78 0.18 -8.06
N PRO A 52 25.77 -0.64 -9.14
CA PRO A 52 26.81 -0.58 -10.15
C PRO A 52 26.88 0.81 -10.80
N ARG A 53 28.03 1.46 -10.67
CA ARG A 53 28.34 2.79 -11.24
C ARG A 53 27.56 3.97 -10.65
N ALA A 54 26.72 3.75 -9.63
CA ALA A 54 25.85 4.79 -9.09
C ALA A 54 26.05 5.05 -7.58
N GLY A 55 26.86 4.26 -6.88
CA GLY A 55 27.14 4.45 -5.45
C GLY A 55 26.51 3.37 -4.57
N ARG A 56 25.87 3.75 -3.48
CA ARG A 56 25.21 2.85 -2.51
C ARG A 56 23.87 3.41 -2.11
N LEU A 57 22.87 2.54 -2.19
CA LEU A 57 21.54 2.77 -1.65
C LEU A 57 21.58 2.57 -0.13
N ASP A 58 21.10 3.50 0.64
CA ASP A 58 21.19 3.46 2.10
C ASP A 58 20.46 2.26 2.70
N LEU A 59 19.18 2.06 2.34
CA LEU A 59 18.38 0.93 2.78
C LEU A 59 17.54 0.38 1.64
N LEU A 60 17.54 -0.94 1.49
CA LEU A 60 16.56 -1.66 0.71
C LEU A 60 15.60 -2.37 1.68
N LEU A 61 14.35 -1.95 1.70
CA LEU A 61 13.30 -2.56 2.50
C LEU A 61 12.34 -3.35 1.61
N SER A 62 11.58 -4.25 2.20
CA SER A 62 10.52 -4.98 1.49
C SER A 62 9.31 -5.22 2.37
N ASP A 63 8.16 -5.22 1.74
CA ASP A 63 6.92 -5.73 2.29
C ASP A 63 6.56 -7.02 1.54
N ALA A 64 6.69 -8.16 2.23
CA ALA A 64 6.40 -9.45 1.63
C ALA A 64 4.92 -9.64 1.31
N SER A 65 4.04 -8.96 2.04
CA SER A 65 2.59 -9.05 1.87
C SER A 65 2.11 -8.40 0.58
N THR A 66 2.80 -7.32 0.13
CA THR A 66 2.49 -6.59 -1.11
C THR A 66 3.41 -6.92 -2.26
N ASN A 67 4.49 -7.67 -2.01
CA ASN A 67 5.57 -7.87 -2.97
C ASN A 67 6.25 -6.55 -3.38
N THR A 68 6.25 -5.55 -2.49
CA THR A 68 6.81 -4.22 -2.72
C THR A 68 8.22 -4.12 -2.15
N ARG A 69 9.09 -3.43 -2.88
CA ARG A 69 10.42 -2.99 -2.42
C ARG A 69 10.43 -1.48 -2.29
N TYR A 70 11.13 -1.01 -1.26
CA TYR A 70 11.32 0.41 -0.99
C TYR A 70 12.81 0.72 -1.07
N GLU A 71 13.19 1.56 -2.01
CA GLU A 71 14.53 2.08 -2.19
C GLU A 71 14.64 3.38 -1.40
N VAL A 72 15.28 3.31 -0.21
CA VAL A 72 15.32 4.40 0.75
C VAL A 72 16.66 5.11 0.72
N GLU A 73 16.63 6.41 0.46
CA GLU A 73 17.76 7.33 0.56
C GLU A 73 17.54 8.30 1.71
N ILE A 74 18.57 8.47 2.54
CA ILE A 74 18.55 9.29 3.76
C ILE A 74 19.48 10.48 3.58
N GLN A 75 19.00 11.68 3.90
CA GLN A 75 19.83 12.89 3.91
C GLN A 75 19.53 13.70 5.16
N LEU A 76 20.58 14.07 5.92
CA LEU A 76 20.43 14.99 7.03
C LEU A 76 20.38 16.45 6.55
N GLY A 77 19.52 17.24 7.20
CA GLY A 77 19.21 18.61 6.80
C GLY A 77 18.18 18.66 5.68
N ALA A 78 18.25 19.71 4.86
CA ALA A 78 17.32 19.93 3.76
C ALA A 78 17.63 19.03 2.57
N THR A 79 16.57 18.50 1.94
CA THR A 79 16.67 17.79 0.66
C THR A 79 17.29 18.68 -0.42
N ASP A 80 18.19 18.13 -1.25
CA ASP A 80 18.79 18.78 -2.41
C ASP A 80 18.54 17.99 -3.71
N GLU A 81 18.98 18.57 -4.82
CA GLU A 81 18.80 17.99 -6.17
C GLU A 81 19.51 16.63 -6.30
N SER A 82 20.72 16.50 -5.73
CA SER A 82 21.53 15.28 -5.84
C SER A 82 20.86 14.12 -5.12
N HIS A 83 20.23 14.37 -3.97
CA HIS A 83 19.48 13.38 -3.21
C HIS A 83 18.29 12.87 -4.01
N ILE A 84 17.50 13.76 -4.60
CA ILE A 84 16.34 13.38 -5.43
C ILE A 84 16.78 12.54 -6.63
N ILE A 85 17.84 12.97 -7.32
CA ILE A 85 18.36 12.26 -8.50
C ILE A 85 18.84 10.87 -8.13
N ARG A 86 19.63 10.72 -7.05
CA ARG A 86 20.12 9.41 -6.58
C ARG A 86 18.96 8.47 -6.21
N THR A 87 17.96 8.97 -5.50
CA THR A 87 16.81 8.15 -5.12
C THR A 87 16.10 7.58 -6.35
N ILE A 88 15.89 8.40 -7.38
CA ILE A 88 15.26 7.96 -8.64
C ILE A 88 16.16 6.98 -9.39
N GLU A 89 17.48 7.24 -9.46
CA GLU A 89 18.44 6.36 -10.12
C GLU A 89 18.47 4.98 -9.46
N TYR A 90 18.49 4.91 -8.14
CA TYR A 90 18.52 3.64 -7.42
C TYR A 90 17.20 2.86 -7.55
N TRP A 91 16.08 3.55 -7.53
CA TRP A 91 14.78 2.96 -7.84
C TRP A 91 14.75 2.34 -9.25
N ASP A 92 15.23 3.05 -10.26
CA ASP A 92 15.27 2.54 -11.64
C ASP A 92 16.20 1.33 -11.77
N LEU A 93 17.38 1.37 -11.16
CA LEU A 93 18.34 0.26 -11.14
C LEU A 93 17.77 -1.00 -10.47
N GLU A 94 17.12 -0.86 -9.32
CA GLU A 94 16.52 -2.00 -8.61
C GLU A 94 15.28 -2.53 -9.34
N LYS A 95 14.45 -1.67 -9.90
CA LYS A 95 13.29 -2.05 -10.73
C LYS A 95 13.71 -2.83 -11.97
N ASN A 96 14.74 -2.37 -12.67
CA ASN A 96 15.28 -3.08 -13.85
C ASN A 96 15.92 -4.43 -13.48
N ARG A 97 16.54 -4.52 -12.29
CA ARG A 97 17.17 -5.75 -11.81
C ARG A 97 16.13 -6.78 -11.32
N TYR A 98 15.04 -6.33 -10.73
CA TYR A 98 14.02 -7.17 -10.12
C TYR A 98 12.59 -6.81 -10.57
N PRO A 99 12.27 -6.93 -11.86
CA PRO A 99 11.03 -6.42 -12.44
C PRO A 99 9.75 -7.12 -11.98
N LEU A 100 9.88 -8.17 -11.17
CA LEU A 100 8.72 -8.92 -10.60
C LEU A 100 8.18 -8.31 -9.30
N TYR A 101 8.90 -7.32 -8.74
CA TYR A 101 8.47 -6.60 -7.54
C TYR A 101 7.85 -5.26 -7.93
N ASP A 102 6.97 -4.76 -7.10
CA ASP A 102 6.58 -3.35 -7.13
C ASP A 102 7.68 -2.54 -6.43
N HIS A 103 8.13 -1.45 -7.03
CA HIS A 103 9.23 -0.63 -6.53
C HIS A 103 8.77 0.77 -6.18
N VAL A 104 9.20 1.27 -5.02
CA VAL A 104 8.85 2.59 -4.49
C VAL A 104 10.10 3.32 -4.03
N ALA A 105 10.39 4.44 -4.66
CA ALA A 105 11.45 5.35 -4.22
C ALA A 105 11.05 6.06 -2.91
N VAL A 106 11.93 6.12 -1.92
CA VAL A 106 11.66 6.76 -0.64
C VAL A 106 12.76 7.75 -0.28
N ILE A 107 12.37 9.01 -0.15
CA ILE A 107 13.26 10.09 0.31
C ILE A 107 13.00 10.32 1.79
N VAL A 108 14.07 10.25 2.61
CA VAL A 108 14.03 10.60 4.04
C VAL A 108 14.94 11.80 4.27
N ALA A 109 14.41 12.91 4.83
CA ALA A 109 15.19 14.10 5.14
C ALA A 109 14.68 14.81 6.40
N GLU A 110 15.52 15.63 7.07
CA GLU A 110 15.07 16.48 8.17
C GLU A 110 14.14 17.59 7.70
N ASP A 111 14.35 18.10 6.47
CA ASP A 111 13.53 19.16 5.88
C ASP A 111 13.27 18.88 4.39
N VAL A 112 12.04 18.59 4.06
CA VAL A 112 11.57 18.51 2.67
C VAL A 112 10.98 19.85 2.28
N THR A 113 11.85 20.75 1.75
CA THR A 113 11.42 22.10 1.43
C THR A 113 10.28 22.15 0.42
N SER A 114 9.42 23.19 0.48
CA SER A 114 8.27 23.35 -0.40
C SER A 114 8.65 23.37 -1.90
N ARG A 115 9.84 23.88 -2.23
CA ARG A 115 10.38 23.86 -3.61
C ARG A 115 10.54 22.44 -4.13
N PHE A 116 11.20 21.59 -3.35
CA PHE A 116 11.44 20.20 -3.73
C PHE A 116 10.19 19.34 -3.60
N LEU A 117 9.34 19.60 -2.62
CA LEU A 117 8.05 18.94 -2.49
C LEU A 117 7.20 19.08 -3.76
N ASN A 118 7.18 20.27 -4.37
CA ASN A 118 6.48 20.49 -5.63
C ASN A 118 7.10 19.67 -6.79
N VAL A 119 8.43 19.62 -6.87
CA VAL A 119 9.13 18.84 -7.92
C VAL A 119 8.87 17.34 -7.76
N ILE A 120 9.05 16.80 -6.56
CA ILE A 120 8.84 15.36 -6.31
C ILE A 120 7.36 14.96 -6.43
N SER A 121 6.42 15.87 -6.14
CA SER A 121 4.99 15.66 -6.38
C SER A 121 4.66 15.50 -7.88
N LEU A 122 5.34 16.26 -8.75
CA LEU A 122 5.21 16.09 -10.20
C LEU A 122 5.82 14.78 -10.68
N LEU A 123 6.98 14.40 -10.14
CA LEU A 123 7.66 13.15 -10.47
C LEU A 123 6.88 11.92 -9.98
N ASN A 124 6.13 12.03 -8.88
CA ASN A 124 5.35 10.94 -8.27
C ASN A 124 4.26 10.35 -9.18
N ARG A 125 3.96 11.00 -10.30
CA ARG A 125 3.07 10.45 -11.35
C ARG A 125 3.77 9.43 -12.24
N ALA A 126 5.08 9.54 -12.40
CA ALA A 126 5.89 8.67 -13.26
C ALA A 126 6.75 7.68 -12.45
N VAL A 127 7.24 8.11 -11.29
CA VAL A 127 8.05 7.32 -10.35
C VAL A 127 7.24 7.21 -9.06
N PRO A 128 6.81 6.01 -8.63
CA PRO A 128 6.20 5.83 -7.32
C PRO A 128 7.15 6.34 -6.23
N LEU A 129 6.83 7.48 -5.61
CA LEU A 129 7.74 8.18 -4.70
C LEU A 129 7.04 8.61 -3.41
N ILE A 130 7.67 8.28 -2.29
CA ILE A 130 7.27 8.72 -0.95
C ILE A 130 8.34 9.67 -0.43
N ALA A 131 7.94 10.78 0.20
CA ALA A 131 8.83 11.65 0.93
C ALA A 131 8.46 11.70 2.41
N ILE A 132 9.44 11.44 3.28
CA ILE A 132 9.29 11.38 4.72
C ILE A 132 10.17 12.47 5.34
N GLN A 133 9.56 13.38 6.06
CA GLN A 133 10.26 14.33 6.91
C GLN A 133 10.48 13.71 8.28
N MET A 134 11.73 13.61 8.71
CA MET A 134 12.14 13.01 9.96
C MET A 134 12.77 14.04 10.88
N ASN A 135 12.17 14.24 12.07
CA ASN A 135 12.62 15.23 13.02
C ASN A 135 13.03 14.58 14.35
N ALA A 136 14.07 15.11 14.96
CA ALA A 136 14.51 14.73 16.31
C ALA A 136 14.11 15.78 17.34
N TRP A 137 13.76 15.33 18.54
CA TRP A 137 13.28 16.15 19.63
C TRP A 137 13.89 15.69 20.94
N GLU A 138 14.36 16.63 21.77
CA GLU A 138 14.63 16.39 23.19
C GLU A 138 13.35 16.53 23.99
N VAL A 139 13.01 15.51 24.76
CA VAL A 139 11.86 15.48 25.69
C VAL A 139 12.35 14.98 27.04
N GLY A 140 12.60 15.89 27.98
CA GLY A 140 13.30 15.57 29.23
C GLY A 140 14.73 15.10 28.95
N ASP A 141 15.09 13.92 29.45
CA ASP A 141 16.41 13.29 29.25
C ASP A 141 16.43 12.30 28.07
N SER A 142 15.41 12.32 27.22
CA SER A 142 15.28 11.39 26.10
C SER A 142 15.24 12.11 24.77
N THR A 143 15.82 11.46 23.73
CA THR A 143 15.67 11.89 22.34
C THR A 143 14.56 11.07 21.68
N THR A 144 13.65 11.76 21.01
CA THR A 144 12.52 11.17 20.29
C THR A 144 12.64 11.50 18.80
N ILE A 145 12.42 10.51 17.95
CA ILE A 145 12.34 10.68 16.49
C ILE A 145 10.87 10.64 16.08
N THR A 146 10.49 11.55 15.20
CA THR A 146 9.17 11.56 14.56
C THR A 146 9.34 11.52 13.05
N ALA A 147 8.62 10.62 12.38
CA ALA A 147 8.56 10.55 10.93
C ALA A 147 7.17 10.98 10.46
N THR A 148 7.14 11.84 9.44
CA THR A 148 5.90 12.32 8.83
C THR A 148 5.98 12.15 7.32
N LYS A 149 5.09 11.39 6.74
CA LYS A 149 4.97 11.34 5.28
C LYS A 149 4.41 12.68 4.78
N VAL A 150 5.24 13.48 4.13
CA VAL A 150 4.89 14.78 3.53
C VAL A 150 4.45 14.63 2.07
N LEU A 151 4.83 13.54 1.44
CA LEU A 151 4.32 13.08 0.15
C LEU A 151 4.14 11.57 0.22
N ASP A 152 2.96 11.11 -0.14
CA ASP A 152 2.67 9.68 -0.30
C ASP A 152 2.44 9.34 -1.77
N LEU A 153 2.40 8.06 -2.10
CA LEU A 153 2.12 7.62 -3.46
C LEU A 153 0.85 8.29 -3.98
N VAL A 154 0.93 8.86 -5.17
CA VAL A 154 -0.28 9.30 -5.86
C VAL A 154 -1.12 8.03 -6.05
N PRO A 155 -2.37 8.01 -5.58
CA PRO A 155 -3.28 6.96 -5.97
C PRO A 155 -3.22 6.88 -7.50
N ALA A 156 -2.94 5.69 -8.06
CA ALA A 156 -3.36 5.47 -9.41
C ALA A 156 -4.84 5.84 -9.42
N ALA A 157 -5.18 6.96 -10.09
CA ALA A 157 -6.58 7.25 -10.35
C ALA A 157 -7.15 5.94 -10.88
N PRO A 158 -8.38 5.54 -10.56
CA PRO A 158 -9.00 4.46 -11.29
C PRO A 158 -8.89 4.86 -12.75
N ASP A 159 -7.91 4.25 -13.45
CA ASP A 159 -7.49 4.69 -14.77
C ASP A 159 -8.66 4.53 -15.75
N ASP A 160 -9.36 5.63 -15.98
CA ASP A 160 -10.17 5.78 -17.18
C ASP A 160 -9.29 6.05 -18.43
N GLU A 161 -7.95 6.17 -18.27
CA GLU A 161 -7.01 6.63 -19.30
C GLU A 161 -5.84 5.68 -19.63
N ASP A 162 -5.87 4.39 -19.27
CA ASP A 162 -4.91 3.42 -19.82
C ASP A 162 -5.23 3.02 -21.27
N THR A 163 -5.57 3.99 -22.11
CA THR A 163 -5.54 3.86 -23.55
C THR A 163 -4.32 4.59 -24.11
N GLU A 164 -3.12 3.99 -23.95
CA GLU A 164 -2.10 4.26 -24.97
C GLU A 164 -2.70 3.90 -26.34
N PRO A 165 -2.59 4.76 -27.34
CA PRO A 165 -3.10 4.46 -28.67
C PRO A 165 -2.40 3.20 -29.21
N GLY A 166 -3.05 2.04 -29.16
CA GLY A 166 -2.54 0.81 -29.74
C GLY A 166 -2.76 -0.49 -28.96
N HIS A 167 -3.05 -0.47 -27.66
CA HIS A 167 -3.33 -1.69 -26.88
C HIS A 167 -4.64 -1.57 -26.11
N THR A 168 -5.69 -2.19 -26.65
CA THR A 168 -6.96 -2.36 -25.93
C THR A 168 -6.74 -3.38 -24.82
N VAL A 169 -6.83 -2.94 -23.55
CA VAL A 169 -6.82 -3.87 -22.42
C VAL A 169 -8.21 -4.48 -22.30
N ASP A 170 -8.34 -5.68 -22.77
CA ASP A 170 -9.59 -6.44 -22.81
C ASP A 170 -9.42 -7.82 -22.17
N ARG A 171 -10.41 -8.67 -22.31
CA ARG A 171 -10.34 -10.07 -21.88
C ARG A 171 -9.18 -10.84 -22.56
N ASN A 172 -8.87 -10.53 -23.83
CA ASN A 172 -7.79 -11.21 -24.55
C ASN A 172 -6.42 -10.86 -23.96
N TYR A 173 -6.20 -9.61 -23.57
CA TYR A 173 -5.01 -9.22 -22.81
C TYR A 173 -4.85 -10.11 -21.55
N TRP A 174 -5.92 -10.29 -20.78
CA TRP A 174 -5.90 -11.07 -19.54
C TRP A 174 -5.74 -12.58 -19.76
N THR A 175 -6.06 -13.14 -20.94
CA THR A 175 -5.75 -14.55 -21.26
C THR A 175 -4.23 -14.80 -21.31
N GLN A 176 -3.44 -13.74 -21.54
CA GLN A 176 -1.99 -13.81 -21.51
C GLN A 176 -1.42 -13.66 -20.08
N GLN A 177 -2.16 -13.08 -19.15
CA GLN A 177 -1.71 -12.77 -17.78
C GLN A 177 -2.22 -13.78 -16.74
N ALA A 178 -3.36 -14.39 -16.98
CA ALA A 178 -4.05 -15.28 -16.04
C ALA A 178 -4.32 -16.67 -16.65
N SER A 179 -4.53 -17.66 -15.78
CA SER A 179 -5.00 -18.98 -16.20
C SER A 179 -6.48 -18.92 -16.61
N ALA A 180 -6.91 -19.79 -17.53
CA ALA A 180 -8.33 -19.91 -17.91
C ALA A 180 -9.23 -20.23 -16.71
N ALA A 181 -8.74 -21.01 -15.74
CA ALA A 181 -9.46 -21.33 -14.51
C ALA A 181 -9.68 -20.08 -13.64
N ASN A 182 -8.64 -19.24 -13.47
CA ASN A 182 -8.77 -18.00 -12.71
C ASN A 182 -9.67 -16.96 -13.39
N LEU A 183 -9.62 -16.85 -14.72
CA LEU A 183 -10.57 -15.98 -15.45
C LEU A 183 -12.00 -16.46 -15.32
N LYS A 184 -12.25 -17.78 -15.33
CA LYS A 184 -13.57 -18.33 -15.04
C LYS A 184 -14.02 -18.04 -13.61
N THR A 185 -13.08 -18.06 -12.64
CA THR A 185 -13.37 -17.70 -11.25
C THR A 185 -13.77 -16.21 -11.14
N VAL A 186 -13.14 -15.32 -11.90
CA VAL A 186 -13.54 -13.91 -12.00
C VAL A 186 -14.93 -13.75 -12.59
N ASP A 187 -15.28 -14.49 -13.63
CA ASP A 187 -16.62 -14.48 -14.23
C ASP A 187 -17.69 -14.95 -13.22
N ASN A 188 -17.38 -16.01 -12.47
CA ASN A 188 -18.27 -16.52 -11.42
C ASN A 188 -18.44 -15.52 -10.26
N MET A 189 -17.38 -14.79 -9.91
CA MET A 189 -17.45 -13.70 -8.92
C MET A 189 -18.35 -12.57 -9.42
N LEU A 190 -18.26 -12.16 -10.69
CA LEU A 190 -19.18 -11.16 -11.25
C LEU A 190 -20.65 -11.64 -11.15
N ALA A 191 -20.92 -12.91 -11.45
CA ALA A 191 -22.26 -13.47 -11.31
C ALA A 191 -22.76 -13.38 -9.86
N LEU A 192 -21.89 -13.69 -8.88
CA LEU A 192 -22.19 -13.58 -7.46
C LEU A 192 -22.39 -12.11 -7.03
N ILE A 193 -21.60 -11.18 -7.57
CA ILE A 193 -21.76 -9.74 -7.31
C ILE A 193 -23.11 -9.25 -7.80
N ARG A 194 -23.51 -9.60 -9.03
CA ARG A 194 -24.81 -9.23 -9.58
C ARG A 194 -25.96 -9.77 -8.73
N GLU A 195 -25.87 -11.01 -8.33
CA GLU A 195 -26.87 -11.63 -7.45
C GLU A 195 -26.96 -10.94 -6.09
N ALA A 196 -25.79 -10.70 -5.42
CA ALA A 196 -25.72 -10.06 -4.11
C ALA A 196 -26.21 -8.62 -4.10
N THR A 197 -26.04 -7.91 -5.22
CA THR A 197 -26.44 -6.51 -5.37
C THR A 197 -27.81 -6.32 -6.04
N GLY A 198 -28.30 -7.32 -6.77
CA GLY A 198 -29.48 -7.21 -7.61
C GLY A 198 -29.30 -6.27 -8.81
N ASP A 199 -28.04 -5.96 -9.20
CA ASP A 199 -27.74 -5.01 -10.26
C ASP A 199 -27.04 -5.68 -11.46
N ASP A 200 -27.83 -6.00 -12.49
CA ASP A 200 -27.34 -6.64 -13.73
C ASP A 200 -26.51 -5.71 -14.62
N ARG A 201 -26.49 -4.39 -14.35
CA ARG A 201 -25.69 -3.40 -15.10
C ARG A 201 -24.19 -3.46 -14.75
N LEU A 202 -23.83 -4.10 -13.63
CA LEU A 202 -22.44 -4.30 -13.26
C LEU A 202 -21.76 -5.23 -14.27
N ALA A 203 -20.61 -4.82 -14.77
CA ALA A 203 -19.79 -5.56 -15.72
C ALA A 203 -18.31 -5.53 -15.31
N LEU A 204 -17.51 -6.47 -15.84
CA LEU A 204 -16.06 -6.42 -15.67
C LEU A 204 -15.48 -5.25 -16.46
N LYS A 205 -14.63 -4.45 -15.82
CA LYS A 205 -13.78 -3.44 -16.46
C LYS A 205 -12.34 -3.93 -16.41
N TYR A 206 -11.77 -4.19 -17.59
CA TYR A 206 -10.41 -4.71 -17.70
C TYR A 206 -9.41 -3.54 -17.69
N ASN A 207 -8.52 -3.51 -16.70
CA ASN A 207 -7.40 -2.58 -16.59
C ASN A 207 -6.08 -3.35 -16.70
N LYS A 208 -4.97 -2.67 -16.94
CA LYS A 208 -3.66 -3.28 -17.14
C LYS A 208 -3.19 -4.14 -15.94
N HIS A 209 -3.51 -3.72 -14.73
CA HIS A 209 -3.01 -4.32 -13.48
C HIS A 209 -4.07 -5.10 -12.68
N TYR A 210 -5.36 -4.86 -12.94
CA TYR A 210 -6.47 -5.52 -12.27
C TYR A 210 -7.72 -5.58 -13.15
N ILE A 211 -8.64 -6.45 -12.79
CA ILE A 211 -9.99 -6.49 -13.35
C ILE A 211 -10.92 -5.87 -12.31
N GLY A 212 -11.49 -4.73 -12.63
CA GLY A 212 -12.42 -4.01 -11.77
C GLY A 212 -13.88 -4.22 -12.17
N LEU A 213 -14.74 -3.35 -11.66
CA LEU A 213 -16.16 -3.31 -11.96
C LEU A 213 -16.52 -1.98 -12.62
N ALA A 214 -17.50 -2.02 -13.50
CA ALA A 214 -18.14 -0.83 -14.05
C ALA A 214 -19.65 -0.98 -14.01
N ARG A 215 -20.37 0.13 -13.81
CA ARG A 215 -21.82 0.24 -13.91
C ARG A 215 -22.13 1.18 -15.06
N ASP A 216 -22.85 0.68 -16.07
CA ASP A 216 -23.14 1.46 -17.30
C ASP A 216 -21.88 2.04 -17.96
N GLY A 217 -20.74 1.31 -17.93
CA GLY A 217 -19.46 1.72 -18.48
C GLY A 217 -18.61 2.62 -17.56
N ILE A 218 -19.20 3.18 -16.50
CA ILE A 218 -18.51 4.03 -15.51
C ILE A 218 -17.90 3.13 -14.43
N ALA A 219 -16.61 3.36 -14.08
CA ALA A 219 -15.91 2.60 -13.07
C ALA A 219 -16.62 2.65 -11.69
N ASP A 220 -16.84 1.48 -11.10
CA ASP A 220 -17.46 1.31 -9.78
C ASP A 220 -16.72 0.21 -9.01
N ASN A 221 -15.47 0.49 -8.67
CA ASN A 221 -14.49 -0.46 -8.15
C ASN A 221 -14.62 -0.65 -6.61
N PHE A 222 -15.73 -1.16 -6.11
CA PHE A 222 -15.83 -1.60 -4.70
C PHE A 222 -15.20 -2.98 -4.47
N ILE A 223 -14.96 -3.75 -5.55
CA ILE A 223 -14.14 -4.96 -5.58
C ILE A 223 -13.25 -4.90 -6.82
N THR A 224 -11.96 -5.15 -6.65
CA THR A 224 -11.01 -5.37 -7.75
C THR A 224 -10.40 -6.76 -7.65
N MET A 225 -10.00 -7.35 -8.79
CA MET A 225 -9.53 -8.74 -8.87
C MET A 225 -8.24 -8.81 -9.66
N ARG A 226 -7.30 -9.62 -9.19
CA ARG A 226 -5.97 -9.80 -9.82
C ARG A 226 -5.68 -11.29 -10.04
N PRO A 227 -6.24 -11.90 -11.10
CA PRO A 227 -5.91 -13.27 -11.45
C PRO A 227 -4.49 -13.36 -12.02
N ARG A 228 -3.76 -14.44 -11.72
CA ARG A 228 -2.39 -14.70 -12.22
C ARG A 228 -2.27 -16.12 -12.77
N LYS A 229 -1.35 -16.35 -13.74
CA LYS A 229 -1.08 -17.70 -14.28
C LYS A 229 -0.44 -18.64 -13.26
N SER A 230 0.45 -18.10 -12.43
CA SER A 230 1.24 -18.86 -11.46
C SER A 230 0.52 -19.20 -10.16
N GLN A 231 -0.70 -18.70 -9.95
CA GLN A 231 -1.45 -18.86 -8.72
C GLN A 231 -2.70 -19.72 -8.95
N ALA A 232 -3.06 -20.52 -7.96
CA ALA A 232 -4.28 -21.33 -8.00
C ALA A 232 -5.54 -20.56 -7.54
N HIS A 233 -5.37 -19.31 -7.08
CA HIS A 233 -6.39 -18.42 -6.54
C HIS A 233 -6.40 -17.07 -7.26
N VAL A 234 -7.42 -16.29 -7.02
CA VAL A 234 -7.56 -14.90 -7.46
C VAL A 234 -7.45 -14.01 -6.23
N TRP A 235 -6.55 -13.02 -6.28
CA TRP A 235 -6.51 -11.95 -5.29
C TRP A 235 -7.62 -10.95 -5.57
N ALA A 236 -8.34 -10.56 -4.51
CA ALA A 236 -9.30 -9.47 -4.56
C ALA A 236 -9.03 -8.44 -3.47
N GLU A 237 -9.30 -7.19 -3.79
CA GLU A 237 -9.41 -6.09 -2.84
C GLU A 237 -10.90 -5.77 -2.68
N VAL A 238 -11.39 -5.88 -1.45
CA VAL A 238 -12.81 -5.66 -1.11
C VAL A 238 -12.91 -4.44 -0.21
N ARG A 239 -13.56 -3.38 -0.68
CA ARG A 239 -13.70 -2.11 0.04
C ARG A 239 -14.79 -2.20 1.10
N VAL A 240 -14.38 -2.43 2.34
CA VAL A 240 -15.25 -2.43 3.52
C VAL A 240 -14.48 -1.83 4.70
N PRO A 241 -15.15 -1.19 5.68
CA PRO A 241 -14.50 -0.73 6.89
C PRO A 241 -13.79 -1.86 7.65
N ARG A 242 -12.72 -1.52 8.36
CA ARG A 242 -11.99 -2.48 9.19
C ARG A 242 -12.88 -2.98 10.32
N SER A 243 -12.94 -4.29 10.46
CA SER A 243 -13.66 -4.98 11.54
C SER A 243 -12.91 -6.26 11.89
N ASP A 244 -12.50 -6.41 13.15
CA ASP A 244 -11.81 -7.60 13.62
C ASP A 244 -12.76 -8.82 13.62
N GLU A 245 -14.06 -8.60 13.86
CA GLU A 245 -15.09 -9.64 13.71
C GLU A 245 -15.18 -10.13 12.27
N LEU A 246 -15.23 -9.21 11.31
CA LEU A 246 -15.32 -9.56 9.89
C LEU A 246 -14.07 -10.31 9.44
N LYS A 247 -12.89 -9.88 9.89
CA LYS A 247 -11.62 -10.56 9.63
C LYS A 247 -11.66 -12.00 10.18
N ALA A 248 -12.02 -12.19 11.46
CA ALA A 248 -12.11 -13.50 12.07
C ALA A 248 -13.09 -14.41 11.29
N ARG A 249 -14.27 -13.92 10.90
CA ARG A 249 -15.23 -14.67 10.09
C ARG A 249 -14.68 -15.12 8.74
N MET A 250 -13.86 -14.29 8.08
CA MET A 250 -13.20 -14.65 6.82
C MET A 250 -12.13 -15.73 7.04
N GLU A 251 -11.33 -15.61 8.08
CA GLU A 251 -10.29 -16.58 8.46
C GLU A 251 -10.90 -17.92 8.89
N ASP A 252 -11.92 -17.92 9.71
CA ASP A 252 -12.67 -19.11 10.14
C ASP A 252 -13.34 -19.85 8.96
N ALA A 253 -13.73 -19.10 7.93
CA ALA A 253 -14.24 -19.66 6.68
C ALA A 253 -13.13 -20.20 5.76
N GLY A 254 -11.87 -20.11 6.17
CA GLY A 254 -10.71 -20.59 5.42
C GLY A 254 -10.30 -19.71 4.24
N LEU A 255 -10.77 -18.47 4.17
CA LEU A 255 -10.27 -17.49 3.21
C LEU A 255 -8.87 -17.00 3.63
N ASP A 256 -7.94 -16.89 2.68
CA ASP A 256 -6.64 -16.28 2.93
C ASP A 256 -6.80 -14.76 2.97
N VAL A 257 -6.83 -14.20 4.19
CA VAL A 257 -6.93 -12.76 4.45
C VAL A 257 -5.52 -12.24 4.74
N ARG A 258 -4.89 -11.60 3.76
CA ARG A 258 -3.51 -11.14 3.92
C ARG A 258 -3.42 -9.92 4.85
N ARG A 259 -4.16 -8.86 4.54
CA ARG A 259 -4.11 -7.62 5.31
C ARG A 259 -5.32 -6.73 5.06
N TYR A 260 -5.47 -5.75 5.93
CA TYR A 260 -6.32 -4.60 5.72
C TYR A 260 -5.48 -3.40 5.29
N GLU A 261 -5.76 -2.84 4.12
CA GLU A 261 -5.10 -1.64 3.63
C GLU A 261 -5.87 -0.40 4.11
N THR A 262 -5.37 0.22 5.17
CA THR A 262 -6.03 1.35 5.84
C THR A 262 -6.20 2.56 4.91
N ARG A 263 -5.26 2.78 4.00
CA ARG A 263 -5.30 3.90 3.06
C ARG A 263 -6.49 3.83 2.11
N TRP A 264 -6.84 2.60 1.68
CA TRP A 264 -7.88 2.37 0.68
C TRP A 264 -9.17 1.84 1.29
N GLY A 265 -9.15 1.51 2.58
CA GLY A 265 -10.29 0.94 3.28
C GLY A 265 -10.70 -0.41 2.72
N ASN A 266 -9.73 -1.27 2.37
CA ASN A 266 -10.03 -2.58 1.78
C ASN A 266 -9.31 -3.73 2.47
N TYR A 267 -9.93 -4.91 2.44
CA TYR A 267 -9.27 -6.18 2.73
C TYR A 267 -8.70 -6.79 1.46
N GLN A 268 -7.48 -7.32 1.55
CA GLN A 268 -6.92 -8.18 0.52
C GLN A 268 -7.21 -9.64 0.88
N ILE A 269 -7.99 -10.30 0.03
CA ILE A 269 -8.38 -11.71 0.22
C ILE A 269 -8.05 -12.53 -1.01
N ALA A 270 -7.65 -13.79 -0.81
CA ALA A 270 -7.55 -14.74 -1.90
C ALA A 270 -8.77 -15.66 -1.91
N PHE A 271 -9.28 -15.96 -3.08
CA PHE A 271 -10.39 -16.90 -3.25
C PHE A 271 -10.19 -17.78 -4.50
N THR A 272 -10.77 -18.96 -4.44
CA THR A 272 -10.82 -19.95 -5.51
C THR A 272 -12.24 -20.15 -6.01
N ALA A 273 -12.42 -20.92 -7.08
CA ALA A 273 -13.76 -21.32 -7.53
C ALA A 273 -14.53 -22.13 -6.46
N HIS A 274 -13.81 -22.87 -5.60
CA HIS A 274 -14.39 -23.60 -4.48
C HIS A 274 -14.98 -22.66 -3.43
N ASP A 275 -14.24 -21.59 -3.07
CA ASP A 275 -14.65 -20.63 -2.04
C ASP A 275 -15.91 -19.88 -2.44
N LEU A 276 -16.11 -19.60 -3.73
CA LEU A 276 -17.34 -18.97 -4.24
C LEU A 276 -18.60 -19.82 -3.94
N THR A 277 -18.43 -21.11 -3.80
CA THR A 277 -19.52 -22.04 -3.48
C THR A 277 -19.60 -22.33 -1.99
N ALA A 278 -18.46 -22.69 -1.38
CA ALA A 278 -18.37 -23.08 0.04
C ALA A 278 -18.68 -21.90 0.98
N ASN A 279 -18.19 -20.71 0.65
CA ASN A 279 -18.29 -19.50 1.48
C ASN A 279 -19.31 -18.49 0.93
N ARG A 280 -20.28 -18.97 0.14
CA ARG A 280 -21.20 -18.12 -0.62
C ARG A 280 -21.93 -17.08 0.25
N ALA A 281 -22.46 -17.46 1.41
CA ALA A 281 -23.20 -16.56 2.30
C ALA A 281 -22.30 -15.42 2.84
N LEU A 282 -21.07 -15.75 3.21
CA LEU A 282 -20.07 -14.78 3.67
C LEU A 282 -19.67 -13.82 2.54
N LEU A 283 -19.43 -14.34 1.35
CA LEU A 283 -19.07 -13.50 0.19
C LEU A 283 -20.21 -12.58 -0.23
N ILE A 284 -21.47 -13.03 -0.16
CA ILE A 284 -22.63 -12.16 -0.38
C ILE A 284 -22.68 -11.03 0.67
N ASP A 285 -22.48 -11.34 1.96
CA ASP A 285 -22.41 -10.32 3.01
C ASP A 285 -21.28 -9.28 2.76
N LEU A 286 -20.09 -9.75 2.38
CA LEU A 286 -18.97 -8.89 2.02
C LEU A 286 -19.30 -7.98 0.81
N ILE A 287 -19.87 -8.54 -0.24
CA ILE A 287 -20.26 -7.81 -1.45
C ILE A 287 -21.31 -6.74 -1.13
N GLN A 288 -22.32 -7.07 -0.32
CA GLN A 288 -23.36 -6.13 0.08
C GLN A 288 -22.82 -4.97 0.92
N ARG A 289 -21.86 -5.23 1.81
CA ARG A 289 -21.16 -4.19 2.57
C ARG A 289 -20.30 -3.33 1.64
N ALA A 290 -19.51 -3.95 0.77
CA ALA A 290 -18.62 -3.25 -0.16
C ALA A 290 -19.39 -2.36 -1.15
N SER A 291 -20.56 -2.77 -1.60
CA SER A 291 -21.44 -2.00 -2.49
C SER A 291 -22.28 -0.92 -1.79
N GLY A 292 -22.22 -0.84 -0.44
CA GLY A 292 -23.02 0.11 0.35
C GLY A 292 -24.49 -0.29 0.54
N LEU A 293 -24.90 -1.50 0.15
CA LEU A 293 -26.27 -2.00 0.34
C LEU A 293 -26.54 -2.42 1.78
N LYS A 294 -25.50 -2.74 2.53
CA LYS A 294 -25.59 -3.10 3.94
C LYS A 294 -24.71 -2.16 4.75
N ALA A 295 -25.29 -1.43 5.68
CA ALA A 295 -24.53 -0.59 6.60
C ALA A 295 -23.79 -1.46 7.62
N ASP A 296 -22.56 -1.08 7.98
CA ASP A 296 -21.87 -1.66 9.12
C ASP A 296 -22.63 -1.24 10.39
N THR A 297 -23.05 -2.21 11.20
CA THR A 297 -23.58 -1.92 12.52
C THR A 297 -22.42 -1.51 13.40
N PRO A 298 -22.35 -0.26 13.92
CA PRO A 298 -21.30 0.10 14.86
C PRO A 298 -21.44 -0.80 16.10
N GLU A 299 -20.35 -1.44 16.52
CA GLU A 299 -20.28 -2.13 17.81
C GLU A 299 -20.66 -1.13 18.91
N LEU A 300 -21.80 -1.33 19.55
CA LEU A 300 -22.13 -0.75 20.84
C LEU A 300 -21.11 -1.33 21.83
N GLN A 301 -20.09 -0.55 22.17
CA GLN A 301 -19.28 -0.82 23.35
C GLN A 301 -20.27 -0.94 24.53
N SER A 302 -20.44 -2.16 25.03
CA SER A 302 -21.18 -2.41 26.25
C SER A 302 -20.36 -1.87 27.40
N ASP A 303 -20.59 -0.60 27.77
CA ASP A 303 -20.25 -0.09 29.09
C ASP A 303 -21.06 -0.89 30.10
N THR A 304 -20.44 -1.88 30.68
CA THR A 304 -20.96 -2.54 31.89
C THR A 304 -20.57 -1.64 33.05
N PRO A 305 -21.53 -1.05 33.78
CA PRO A 305 -21.21 -0.35 35.03
C PRO A 305 -20.87 -1.43 36.05
N THR A 306 -19.68 -1.41 36.58
CA THR A 306 -19.29 -2.14 37.79
C THR A 306 -19.90 -1.43 38.97
N GLU A 307 -20.83 -2.09 39.65
CA GLU A 307 -21.20 -1.76 41.03
C GLU A 307 -20.05 -2.02 42.02
#